data_502a45ed27a74b763bc421f3d912ffae
#
_entry.id   502a45ed27a74b763bc421f3d912ffae
#
_cell.length_a   1.000
_cell.length_b   1.000
_cell.length_c   1.000
_cell.angle_alpha   90.00
_cell.angle_beta   90.00
_cell.angle_gamma   90.00
#
_symmetry.space_group_name_H-M   'P 1'
#
loop_
_entity.id
_entity.type
_entity.pdbx_description
1 polymer ?
#
loop_
_entity_poly.entity_id
_entity_poly.type
_entity_poly.pdbx_seq_one_letter_code
_entity_poly.pdbx_strand_id
1 'polypeptide(L)'
;MCVSLMFAQQPQRPSENRKNTPVSRPVQTAQKQQEPPKEPKHKYPLLNSVLVGIDLFSPVANLFGQKYGNYEASVELDLHNRFFPIWEIGIGQSNSTPEDMNFTYIGKPALYNRIGLNYNIKYNSLSSDYFYIGLRYGFSAFHYDIKNIHLDSPYWNPDSPVTAEILNQKSRAQWVEGLLGVRVKIYKGLMMGWSVRYKWKIKVKDNFQSSPWFIPGFGNSGSSVAFTYSIYY
;
A
#
# COMPACT_ATOMS: atom_id res chain seq x y z
N MET A 1 27.89 -44.14 11.79
CA MET A 1 28.15 -43.49 13.09
C MET A 1 26.86 -43.54 13.88
N CYS A 2 26.74 -44.53 14.81
CA CYS A 2 25.56 -44.75 15.62
C CYS A 2 25.58 -43.81 16.84
N VAL A 3 24.50 -43.14 17.11
CA VAL A 3 24.29 -42.40 18.36
C VAL A 3 23.23 -43.15 19.15
N SER A 4 23.68 -43.75 20.26
CA SER A 4 22.88 -44.52 21.21
C SER A 4 22.06 -43.59 22.10
N LEU A 5 20.74 -43.84 22.18
CA LEU A 5 19.84 -43.27 23.16
C LEU A 5 20.00 -43.98 24.50
N MET A 6 20.43 -43.27 25.53
CA MET A 6 20.41 -43.74 26.91
C MET A 6 19.03 -43.42 27.52
N PHE A 7 18.31 -44.48 27.91
CA PHE A 7 17.15 -44.40 28.80
C PHE A 7 17.62 -44.33 30.24
N ALA A 8 17.27 -43.27 30.97
CA ALA A 8 17.46 -43.18 32.41
C ALA A 8 16.26 -43.82 33.14
N GLN A 9 16.50 -44.87 33.93
CA GLN A 9 15.53 -45.50 34.82
C GLN A 9 15.26 -44.60 36.03
N GLN A 10 13.98 -44.35 36.34
CA GLN A 10 13.53 -43.74 37.59
C GLN A 10 13.55 -44.76 38.74
N PRO A 11 14.02 -44.39 39.94
CA PRO A 11 13.93 -45.21 41.09
C PRO A 11 12.51 -45.22 41.70
N GLN A 12 11.98 -46.39 42.03
CA GLN A 12 10.71 -46.60 42.72
C GLN A 12 10.84 -46.14 44.19
N ARG A 13 9.87 -45.36 44.67
CA ARG A 13 9.70 -45.01 46.08
C ARG A 13 8.82 -46.04 46.79
N PRO A 14 9.10 -46.34 48.06
CA PRO A 14 8.28 -47.23 48.87
C PRO A 14 6.93 -46.61 49.25
N SER A 15 5.92 -47.45 49.30
CA SER A 15 4.55 -47.10 49.71
C SER A 15 4.48 -46.83 51.22
N GLU A 16 4.22 -45.62 51.62
CA GLU A 16 3.93 -45.28 53.02
C GLU A 16 2.42 -45.07 53.18
N ASN A 17 1.84 -45.94 53.97
CA ASN A 17 0.45 -46.05 54.36
C ASN A 17 0.12 -44.89 55.33
N ARG A 18 -0.52 -43.80 54.90
CA ARG A 18 -1.02 -42.72 55.74
C ARG A 18 -2.54 -42.71 55.80
N LYS A 19 -2.99 -42.87 57.04
CA LYS A 19 -4.40 -42.81 57.49
C LYS A 19 -5.09 -41.53 56.96
N ASN A 20 -6.33 -41.73 56.48
CA ASN A 20 -7.27 -40.69 56.05
C ASN A 20 -7.59 -39.73 57.21
N THR A 21 -7.15 -38.47 57.06
CA THR A 21 -7.72 -37.33 57.78
C THR A 21 -8.37 -36.43 56.74
N PRO A 22 -9.64 -36.00 56.89
CA PRO A 22 -10.28 -35.11 55.91
C PRO A 22 -9.71 -33.71 56.04
N VAL A 23 -8.79 -33.36 55.12
CA VAL A 23 -8.34 -31.96 54.97
C VAL A 23 -9.42 -31.22 54.20
N SER A 24 -10.12 -30.33 54.87
CA SER A 24 -10.99 -29.32 54.26
C SER A 24 -10.17 -28.48 53.29
N ARG A 25 -10.41 -28.63 51.98
CA ARG A 25 -9.84 -27.76 50.98
C ARG A 25 -10.44 -26.36 51.20
N PRO A 26 -9.61 -25.29 51.26
CA PRO A 26 -10.14 -23.94 51.19
C PRO A 26 -10.79 -23.74 49.79
N VAL A 27 -12.05 -23.39 49.81
CA VAL A 27 -12.80 -22.95 48.62
C VAL A 27 -12.07 -21.76 48.09
N GLN A 28 -11.31 -21.95 47.01
CA GLN A 28 -10.79 -20.82 46.24
C GLN A 28 -11.99 -20.13 45.63
N THR A 29 -12.40 -19.03 46.27
CA THR A 29 -13.31 -18.06 45.70
C THR A 29 -12.69 -17.64 44.39
N ALA A 30 -13.26 -18.08 43.25
CA ALA A 30 -12.89 -17.60 41.92
C ALA A 30 -13.00 -16.09 41.94
N GLN A 31 -11.84 -15.42 42.02
CA GLN A 31 -11.78 -13.99 41.76
C GLN A 31 -12.28 -13.80 40.32
N LYS A 32 -13.52 -13.29 40.23
CA LYS A 32 -14.05 -12.77 38.98
C LYS A 32 -13.00 -11.79 38.45
N GLN A 33 -12.27 -12.20 37.41
CA GLN A 33 -11.43 -11.27 36.65
C GLN A 33 -12.33 -10.11 36.27
N GLN A 34 -12.13 -8.97 36.91
CA GLN A 34 -12.76 -7.74 36.49
C GLN A 34 -12.31 -7.49 35.05
N GLU A 35 -13.23 -7.63 34.10
CA GLU A 35 -12.99 -7.15 32.74
C GLU A 35 -12.45 -5.72 32.86
N PRO A 36 -11.36 -5.40 32.14
CA PRO A 36 -10.82 -4.04 32.15
C PRO A 36 -11.96 -3.08 31.80
N PRO A 37 -12.04 -1.90 32.46
CA PRO A 37 -13.10 -0.94 32.23
C PRO A 37 -13.23 -0.69 30.74
N LYS A 38 -14.40 -0.91 30.16
CA LYS A 38 -14.67 -0.59 28.75
C LYS A 38 -14.41 0.89 28.58
N GLU A 39 -13.40 1.24 27.79
CA GLU A 39 -13.09 2.62 27.45
C GLU A 39 -14.36 3.36 27.01
N PRO A 40 -14.61 4.58 27.50
CA PRO A 40 -15.81 5.33 27.14
C PRO A 40 -15.83 5.52 25.62
N LYS A 41 -16.86 5.02 24.95
CA LYS A 41 -17.04 5.19 23.51
C LYS A 41 -17.21 6.67 23.22
N HIS A 42 -16.20 7.29 22.63
CA HIS A 42 -16.30 8.68 22.20
C HIS A 42 -17.28 8.78 21.02
N LYS A 43 -18.29 9.65 21.15
CA LYS A 43 -19.26 9.88 20.08
C LYS A 43 -18.76 11.01 19.19
N TYR A 44 -18.35 10.68 18.00
CA TYR A 44 -17.98 11.66 16.97
C TYR A 44 -19.21 12.10 16.16
N PRO A 45 -19.27 13.37 15.70
CA PRO A 45 -20.33 13.82 14.79
C PRO A 45 -20.28 13.06 13.46
N LEU A 46 -21.36 13.13 12.69
CA LEU A 46 -21.43 12.48 11.37
C LEU A 46 -20.31 12.95 10.46
N LEU A 47 -20.15 14.25 10.31
CA LEU A 47 -19.02 14.88 9.63
C LEU A 47 -18.13 15.52 10.71
N ASN A 48 -16.97 14.95 10.93
CA ASN A 48 -16.03 15.41 11.94
C ASN A 48 -15.05 16.44 11.38
N SER A 49 -14.50 16.16 10.18
CA SER A 49 -13.57 17.06 9.49
C SER A 49 -13.50 16.77 7.99
N VAL A 50 -12.91 17.71 7.27
CA VAL A 50 -12.51 17.55 5.87
C VAL A 50 -10.99 17.69 5.85
N LEU A 51 -10.31 16.73 5.26
CA LEU A 51 -8.86 16.70 5.16
C LEU A 51 -8.44 16.88 3.72
N VAL A 52 -7.49 17.77 3.50
CA VAL A 52 -6.84 17.94 2.20
C VAL A 52 -5.41 17.41 2.32
N GLY A 53 -5.00 16.57 1.40
CA GLY A 53 -3.68 15.94 1.41
C GLY A 53 -2.92 16.14 0.12
N ILE A 54 -1.60 16.13 0.21
CA ILE A 54 -0.67 16.07 -0.93
C ILE A 54 0.32 14.93 -0.72
N ASP A 55 0.60 14.18 -1.80
CA ASP A 55 1.63 13.15 -1.78
C ASP A 55 2.99 13.75 -2.12
N LEU A 56 3.97 13.50 -1.27
CA LEU A 56 5.34 13.99 -1.41
C LEU A 56 6.31 12.92 -1.92
N PHE A 57 5.91 11.66 -2.00
CA PHE A 57 6.82 10.57 -2.35
C PHE A 57 7.40 10.76 -3.75
N SER A 58 6.57 10.94 -4.76
CA SER A 58 7.03 11.11 -6.13
C SER A 58 7.80 12.41 -6.36
N PRO A 59 7.36 13.58 -5.87
CA PRO A 59 8.16 14.80 -5.95
C PRO A 59 9.56 14.65 -5.35
N VAL A 60 9.67 14.02 -4.18
CA VAL A 60 10.97 13.78 -3.53
C VAL A 60 11.80 12.79 -4.34
N ALA A 61 11.24 11.69 -4.82
CA ALA A 61 11.95 10.71 -5.64
C ALA A 61 12.49 11.33 -6.94
N ASN A 62 11.76 12.28 -7.54
CA ASN A 62 12.23 13.01 -8.72
C ASN A 62 13.46 13.88 -8.44
N LEU A 63 13.61 14.44 -7.24
CA LEU A 63 14.82 15.17 -6.82
C LEU A 63 16.05 14.25 -6.75
N PHE A 64 15.82 12.95 -6.49
CA PHE A 64 16.87 11.92 -6.46
C PHE A 64 17.09 11.24 -7.83
N GLY A 65 16.57 11.82 -8.92
CA GLY A 65 16.87 11.38 -10.29
C GLY A 65 15.86 10.43 -10.92
N GLN A 66 14.74 10.14 -10.26
CA GLN A 66 13.66 9.34 -10.85
C GLN A 66 13.03 10.12 -12.02
N LYS A 67 13.01 9.52 -13.23
CA LYS A 67 12.52 10.16 -14.46
C LYS A 67 11.02 9.91 -14.73
N TYR A 68 10.30 9.38 -13.77
CA TYR A 68 8.85 9.16 -13.83
C TYR A 68 8.23 9.43 -12.46
N GLY A 69 6.98 9.79 -12.43
CA GLY A 69 6.31 10.05 -11.15
C GLY A 69 4.90 10.58 -11.30
N ASN A 70 4.25 10.66 -10.16
CA ASN A 70 2.89 11.15 -10.02
C ASN A 70 2.89 12.32 -9.04
N TYR A 71 2.22 13.40 -9.39
CA TYR A 71 1.91 14.51 -8.49
C TYR A 71 0.45 14.38 -8.10
N GLU A 72 0.14 14.33 -6.83
CA GLU A 72 -1.18 13.96 -6.34
C GLU A 72 -1.67 14.85 -5.22
N ALA A 73 -2.94 15.20 -5.28
CA ALA A 73 -3.68 15.84 -4.21
C ALA A 73 -4.90 14.98 -3.87
N SER A 74 -5.35 15.05 -2.62
CA SER A 74 -6.49 14.29 -2.12
C SER A 74 -7.41 15.14 -1.27
N VAL A 75 -8.70 14.83 -1.32
CA VAL A 75 -9.71 15.33 -0.41
C VAL A 75 -10.39 14.14 0.25
N GLU A 76 -10.48 14.20 1.58
CA GLU A 76 -11.02 13.12 2.40
C GLU A 76 -12.02 13.68 3.40
N LEU A 77 -13.15 12.99 3.58
CA LEU A 77 -14.19 13.34 4.54
C LEU A 77 -14.11 12.42 5.73
N ASP A 78 -13.97 12.96 6.93
CA ASP A 78 -14.01 12.17 8.17
C ASP A 78 -15.46 11.98 8.63
N LEU A 79 -15.97 10.78 8.46
CA LEU A 79 -17.30 10.38 8.91
C LEU A 79 -17.20 9.52 10.18
N HIS A 80 -17.67 10.06 11.31
CA HIS A 80 -17.67 9.41 12.63
C HIS A 80 -16.29 8.94 13.11
N ASN A 81 -15.18 9.54 12.61
CA ASN A 81 -13.82 9.07 12.88
C ASN A 81 -13.58 7.61 12.45
N ARG A 82 -14.48 7.04 11.68
CA ARG A 82 -14.51 5.62 11.29
C ARG A 82 -14.36 5.41 9.80
N PHE A 83 -15.12 6.11 8.99
CA PHE A 83 -15.12 6.00 7.54
C PHE A 83 -14.61 7.27 6.90
N PHE A 84 -13.70 7.13 5.96
CA PHE A 84 -13.10 8.25 5.28
C PHE A 84 -13.22 8.07 3.77
N PRO A 85 -14.37 8.47 3.17
CA PRO A 85 -14.46 8.60 1.71
C PRO A 85 -13.38 9.57 1.21
N ILE A 86 -12.70 9.17 0.15
CA ILE A 86 -11.57 9.93 -0.39
C ILE A 86 -11.62 9.99 -1.90
N TRP A 87 -11.25 11.14 -2.42
CA TRP A 87 -10.98 11.36 -3.83
C TRP A 87 -9.55 11.87 -3.98
N GLU A 88 -8.79 11.18 -4.81
CA GLU A 88 -7.41 11.52 -5.16
C GLU A 88 -7.38 11.88 -6.64
N ILE A 89 -6.76 13.02 -6.97
CA ILE A 89 -6.53 13.48 -8.33
C ILE A 89 -5.05 13.77 -8.52
N GLY A 90 -4.50 13.40 -9.67
CA GLY A 90 -3.10 13.66 -9.93
C GLY A 90 -2.74 13.68 -11.40
N ILE A 91 -1.48 14.04 -11.64
CA ILE A 91 -0.86 14.05 -12.97
C ILE A 91 0.34 13.10 -12.93
N GLY A 92 0.35 12.13 -13.83
CA GLY A 92 1.48 11.21 -14.02
C GLY A 92 2.21 11.50 -15.32
N GLN A 93 3.53 11.39 -15.29
CA GLN A 93 4.41 11.52 -16.44
C GLN A 93 5.60 10.57 -16.35
N SER A 94 6.19 10.23 -17.49
CA SER A 94 7.38 9.38 -17.55
C SER A 94 8.26 9.76 -18.72
N ASN A 95 9.57 9.76 -18.49
CA ASN A 95 10.58 9.81 -19.55
C ASN A 95 11.73 8.89 -19.11
N SER A 96 11.61 7.61 -19.41
CA SER A 96 12.52 6.60 -18.90
C SER A 96 12.96 5.65 -20.00
N THR A 97 14.24 5.27 -19.94
CA THR A 97 14.79 4.15 -20.68
C THR A 97 15.05 3.05 -19.66
N PRO A 98 14.19 2.02 -19.56
CA PRO A 98 14.41 0.92 -18.64
C PRO A 98 15.71 0.18 -18.97
N GLU A 99 16.46 -0.24 -17.94
CA GLU A 99 17.79 -0.88 -18.12
C GLU A 99 17.72 -2.18 -18.93
N ASP A 100 16.61 -2.91 -18.81
CA ASP A 100 16.39 -4.19 -19.49
C ASP A 100 15.73 -4.06 -20.86
N MET A 101 15.57 -2.84 -21.39
CA MET A 101 14.83 -2.60 -22.62
C MET A 101 15.63 -1.72 -23.60
N ASN A 102 15.51 -2.04 -24.88
CA ASN A 102 16.16 -1.35 -25.99
C ASN A 102 15.35 -0.17 -26.55
N PHE A 103 14.53 0.49 -25.71
CA PHE A 103 13.72 1.63 -26.13
C PHE A 103 13.58 2.68 -25.02
N THR A 104 13.22 3.89 -25.41
CA THR A 104 12.85 4.98 -24.48
C THR A 104 11.34 5.15 -24.45
N TYR A 105 10.72 5.05 -23.26
CA TYR A 105 9.31 5.28 -23.06
C TYR A 105 9.06 6.74 -22.62
N ILE A 106 8.20 7.43 -23.34
CA ILE A 106 7.80 8.81 -23.07
C ILE A 106 6.30 8.84 -22.81
N GLY A 107 5.90 8.82 -21.53
CA GLY A 107 4.52 9.03 -21.08
C GLY A 107 4.25 10.52 -20.96
N LYS A 108 3.36 11.05 -21.84
CA LYS A 108 2.95 12.47 -21.77
C LYS A 108 2.22 12.73 -20.46
N PRO A 109 2.33 13.94 -19.87
CA PRO A 109 1.58 14.29 -18.68
C PRO A 109 0.09 14.01 -18.87
N ALA A 110 -0.48 13.21 -17.99
CA ALA A 110 -1.87 12.82 -18.08
C ALA A 110 -2.53 12.74 -16.71
N LEU A 111 -3.79 13.15 -16.64
CA LEU A 111 -4.59 13.11 -15.44
C LEU A 111 -5.01 11.68 -15.10
N TYR A 112 -5.05 11.41 -13.81
CA TYR A 112 -5.68 10.22 -13.26
C TYR A 112 -6.54 10.60 -12.06
N ASN A 113 -7.50 9.75 -11.77
CA ASN A 113 -8.36 9.88 -10.61
C ASN A 113 -8.41 8.56 -9.87
N ARG A 114 -8.53 8.64 -8.54
CA ARG A 114 -8.83 7.50 -7.68
C ARG A 114 -9.92 7.90 -6.70
N ILE A 115 -10.90 7.06 -6.56
CA ILE A 115 -11.98 7.21 -5.59
C ILE A 115 -11.99 5.99 -4.67
N GLY A 116 -12.29 6.19 -3.42
CA GLY A 116 -12.25 5.08 -2.48
C GLY A 116 -12.71 5.42 -1.08
N LEU A 117 -12.41 4.51 -0.19
CA LEU A 117 -12.81 4.58 1.21
C LEU A 117 -11.67 4.07 2.09
N ASN A 118 -11.37 4.80 3.16
CA ASN A 118 -10.55 4.32 4.26
C ASN A 118 -11.44 3.96 5.45
N TYR A 119 -11.06 2.93 6.17
CA TYR A 119 -11.65 2.51 7.42
C TYR A 119 -10.62 2.63 8.54
N ASN A 120 -10.90 3.44 9.55
CA ASN A 120 -10.04 3.59 10.71
C ASN A 120 -10.26 2.43 11.68
N ILE A 121 -9.25 1.61 11.87
CA ILE A 121 -9.31 0.45 12.78
C ILE A 121 -9.42 0.91 14.24
N LYS A 122 -8.80 2.05 14.57
CA LYS A 122 -8.80 2.64 15.92
C LYS A 122 -9.89 3.68 16.14
N TYR A 123 -11.01 3.60 15.46
CA TYR A 123 -12.08 4.62 15.50
C TYR A 123 -12.66 4.90 16.91
N ASN A 124 -12.53 3.97 17.86
CA ASN A 124 -12.95 4.12 19.25
C ASN A 124 -11.86 4.63 20.20
N SER A 125 -10.63 4.82 19.72
CA SER A 125 -9.52 5.30 20.53
C SER A 125 -9.57 6.83 20.66
N LEU A 126 -9.16 7.34 21.81
CA LEU A 126 -8.93 8.77 22.03
C LEU A 126 -7.65 9.28 21.36
N SER A 127 -6.86 8.38 20.76
CA SER A 127 -5.64 8.74 20.04
C SER A 127 -5.97 9.58 18.81
N SER A 128 -5.18 10.62 18.58
CA SER A 128 -5.24 11.42 17.36
C SER A 128 -4.58 10.72 16.15
N ASP A 129 -4.09 9.50 16.34
CA ASP A 129 -3.42 8.73 15.32
C ASP A 129 -4.40 7.76 14.67
N TYR A 130 -4.35 7.70 13.34
CA TYR A 130 -5.22 6.84 12.56
C TYR A 130 -4.44 5.63 12.04
N PHE A 131 -5.00 4.46 12.26
CA PHE A 131 -4.57 3.22 11.63
C PHE A 131 -5.67 2.76 10.69
N TYR A 132 -5.42 2.76 9.40
CA TYR A 132 -6.49 2.55 8.44
C TYR A 132 -6.15 1.51 7.38
N ILE A 133 -7.19 0.85 6.96
CA ILE A 133 -7.21 0.02 5.77
C ILE A 133 -8.08 0.71 4.72
N GLY A 134 -7.72 0.64 3.46
CA GLY A 134 -8.45 1.34 2.42
C GLY A 134 -8.54 0.57 1.13
N LEU A 135 -9.55 0.94 0.35
CA LEU A 135 -9.77 0.46 -1.01
C LEU A 135 -9.88 1.65 -1.95
N ARG A 136 -9.29 1.54 -3.14
CA ARG A 136 -9.34 2.55 -4.20
C ARG A 136 -9.71 1.90 -5.51
N TYR A 137 -10.46 2.64 -6.31
CA TYR A 137 -10.64 2.37 -7.73
C TYR A 137 -10.02 3.52 -8.51
N GLY A 138 -9.06 3.20 -9.35
CA GLY A 138 -8.31 4.16 -10.16
C GLY A 138 -8.59 4.04 -11.64
N PHE A 139 -8.56 5.17 -12.35
CA PHE A 139 -8.68 5.22 -13.79
C PHE A 139 -7.90 6.38 -14.38
N SER A 140 -7.39 6.15 -15.59
CA SER A 140 -6.64 7.15 -16.37
C SER A 140 -6.80 6.94 -17.86
N ALA A 141 -6.73 8.05 -18.61
CA ALA A 141 -6.63 8.05 -20.07
C ALA A 141 -5.40 8.87 -20.46
N PHE A 142 -4.49 8.29 -21.22
CA PHE A 142 -3.19 8.88 -21.46
C PHE A 142 -2.65 8.58 -22.85
N HIS A 143 -1.59 9.30 -23.22
CA HIS A 143 -0.85 9.10 -24.45
C HIS A 143 0.61 8.82 -24.13
N TYR A 144 1.25 8.02 -24.96
CA TYR A 144 2.67 7.73 -24.85
C TYR A 144 3.33 7.54 -26.21
N ASP A 145 4.62 7.73 -26.23
CA ASP A 145 5.50 7.49 -27.37
C ASP A 145 6.57 6.47 -26.95
N ILE A 146 6.96 5.60 -27.86
CA ILE A 146 8.11 4.73 -27.70
C ILE A 146 9.14 5.15 -28.76
N LYS A 147 10.32 5.54 -28.32
CA LYS A 147 11.40 6.02 -29.19
C LYS A 147 12.67 5.20 -29.00
N ASN A 148 13.58 5.36 -29.93
CA ASN A 148 14.90 4.71 -29.89
C ASN A 148 14.80 3.19 -29.74
N ILE A 149 13.88 2.56 -30.46
CA ILE A 149 13.84 1.09 -30.51
C ILE A 149 15.02 0.65 -31.35
N HIS A 150 16.01 -0.01 -30.73
CA HIS A 150 17.15 -0.58 -31.44
C HIS A 150 16.85 -2.04 -31.77
N LEU A 151 16.91 -2.35 -33.07
CA LEU A 151 16.77 -3.72 -33.58
C LEU A 151 18.15 -4.21 -34.00
N ASP A 152 18.78 -5.00 -33.15
CA ASP A 152 20.03 -5.68 -33.46
C ASP A 152 19.68 -6.92 -34.28
N SER A 153 19.92 -6.84 -35.59
CA SER A 153 19.77 -7.99 -36.48
C SER A 153 21.09 -8.33 -37.11
N PRO A 154 21.67 -9.54 -36.90
CA PRO A 154 22.88 -9.98 -37.55
C PRO A 154 22.73 -10.16 -39.06
N TYR A 155 21.49 -10.19 -39.57
CA TYR A 155 21.18 -10.36 -41.00
C TYR A 155 21.14 -9.04 -41.77
N TRP A 156 20.95 -7.89 -41.09
CA TRP A 156 20.78 -6.61 -41.73
C TRP A 156 21.88 -5.67 -41.27
N ASN A 157 22.83 -5.47 -42.12
CA ASN A 157 24.00 -4.60 -41.99
C ASN A 157 24.40 -4.24 -40.54
N PRO A 158 25.44 -4.88 -39.96
CA PRO A 158 25.85 -4.66 -38.57
C PRO A 158 26.30 -3.22 -38.29
N ASP A 159 26.63 -2.45 -39.33
CA ASP A 159 27.09 -1.06 -39.20
C ASP A 159 25.95 -0.02 -39.22
N SER A 160 24.69 -0.45 -39.36
CA SER A 160 23.50 0.45 -39.39
C SER A 160 22.37 -0.14 -38.58
N PRO A 161 22.31 0.12 -37.28
CA PRO A 161 21.20 -0.34 -36.44
C PRO A 161 19.88 0.27 -36.94
N VAL A 162 18.88 -0.57 -37.17
CA VAL A 162 17.55 -0.11 -37.55
C VAL A 162 16.90 0.47 -36.31
N THR A 163 16.60 1.77 -36.36
CA THR A 163 15.84 2.45 -35.31
C THR A 163 14.37 2.58 -35.73
N ALA A 164 13.45 2.29 -34.81
CA ALA A 164 12.04 2.46 -35.03
C ALA A 164 11.44 3.34 -33.93
N GLU A 165 10.35 4.02 -34.26
CA GLU A 165 9.58 4.81 -33.31
C GLU A 165 8.08 4.48 -33.44
N ILE A 166 7.41 4.42 -32.30
CA ILE A 166 5.96 4.24 -32.20
C ILE A 166 5.41 5.46 -31.50
N LEU A 167 4.72 6.33 -32.24
CA LEU A 167 4.31 7.62 -31.74
C LEU A 167 2.80 7.71 -31.47
N ASN A 168 2.43 8.60 -30.57
CA ASN A 168 1.04 9.02 -30.28
C ASN A 168 0.07 7.87 -29.99
N GLN A 169 0.51 6.91 -29.19
CA GLN A 169 -0.31 5.78 -28.77
C GLN A 169 -1.30 6.22 -27.68
N LYS A 170 -2.58 5.89 -27.84
CA LYS A 170 -3.65 6.19 -26.88
C LYS A 170 -3.99 4.98 -26.08
N SER A 171 -3.94 5.10 -24.74
CA SER A 171 -4.32 4.04 -23.83
C SER A 171 -5.27 4.51 -22.75
N ARG A 172 -5.97 3.56 -22.14
CA ARG A 172 -6.80 3.75 -20.95
C ARG A 172 -6.53 2.63 -19.99
N ALA A 173 -6.44 2.96 -18.72
CA ALA A 173 -6.23 1.98 -17.67
C ALA A 173 -7.24 2.13 -16.54
N GLN A 174 -7.59 1.00 -15.94
CA GLN A 174 -8.44 0.88 -14.76
C GLN A 174 -7.81 -0.14 -13.82
N TRP A 175 -7.78 0.17 -12.55
CA TRP A 175 -7.19 -0.69 -11.54
C TRP A 175 -7.87 -0.52 -10.18
N VAL A 176 -7.62 -1.46 -9.28
CA VAL A 176 -8.04 -1.41 -7.88
C VAL A 176 -6.80 -1.44 -7.01
N GLU A 177 -6.84 -0.73 -5.89
CA GLU A 177 -5.77 -0.74 -4.89
C GLU A 177 -6.33 -1.09 -3.52
N GLY A 178 -5.68 -2.02 -2.84
CA GLY A 178 -5.82 -2.22 -1.41
C GLY A 178 -4.68 -1.51 -0.69
N LEU A 179 -4.94 -0.86 0.43
CA LEU A 179 -3.91 -0.13 1.15
C LEU A 179 -4.01 -0.28 2.66
N LEU A 180 -2.87 -0.21 3.30
CA LEU A 180 -2.70 -0.09 4.74
C LEU A 180 -1.94 1.18 5.02
N GLY A 181 -2.37 1.97 5.99
CA GLY A 181 -1.70 3.21 6.31
C GLY A 181 -1.82 3.63 7.76
N VAL A 182 -0.89 4.50 8.11
CA VAL A 182 -0.81 5.16 9.42
C VAL A 182 -0.79 6.65 9.18
N ARG A 183 -1.53 7.39 9.99
CA ARG A 183 -1.52 8.84 9.99
C ARG A 183 -1.31 9.33 11.41
N VAL A 184 -0.35 10.22 11.58
CA VAL A 184 0.04 10.78 12.87
C VAL A 184 -0.16 12.29 12.84
N LYS A 185 -0.81 12.82 13.88
CA LYS A 185 -0.98 14.26 14.07
C LYS A 185 0.33 14.85 14.60
N ILE A 186 0.87 15.85 13.89
CA ILE A 186 2.12 16.50 14.27
C ILE A 186 1.87 17.81 14.98
N TYR A 187 1.05 18.67 14.40
CA TYR A 187 0.83 20.00 14.96
C TYR A 187 -0.53 20.55 14.57
N LYS A 188 -1.32 21.02 15.55
CA LYS A 188 -2.66 21.62 15.39
C LYS A 188 -3.57 20.90 14.39
N GLY A 189 -3.56 21.19 13.11
CA GLY A 189 -4.33 20.52 12.05
C GLY A 189 -3.46 19.70 11.10
N LEU A 190 -2.14 19.74 11.24
CA LEU A 190 -1.21 19.09 10.34
C LEU A 190 -0.99 17.63 10.73
N MET A 191 -1.17 16.74 9.76
CA MET A 191 -0.92 15.30 9.92
C MET A 191 0.05 14.81 8.86
N MET A 192 0.86 13.81 9.19
CA MET A 192 1.69 13.05 8.26
C MET A 192 1.18 11.63 8.16
N GLY A 193 1.18 11.09 6.97
CA GLY A 193 0.71 9.73 6.69
C GLY A 193 1.67 8.94 5.83
N TRP A 194 1.79 7.66 6.16
CA TRP A 194 2.47 6.66 5.34
C TRP A 194 1.49 5.59 4.95
N SER A 195 1.54 5.17 3.71
CA SER A 195 0.76 3.98 3.32
C SER A 195 1.53 3.09 2.36
N VAL A 196 1.24 1.79 2.47
CA VAL A 196 1.63 0.77 1.53
C VAL A 196 0.40 0.41 0.72
N ARG A 197 0.55 0.39 -0.60
CA ARG A 197 -0.54 0.10 -1.54
C ARG A 197 -0.18 -1.13 -2.34
N TYR A 198 -1.14 -2.03 -2.49
CA TYR A 198 -1.07 -3.12 -3.44
C TYR A 198 -2.09 -2.89 -4.55
N LYS A 199 -1.63 -2.94 -5.80
CA LYS A 199 -2.38 -2.52 -6.98
C LYS A 199 -2.64 -3.70 -7.90
N TRP A 200 -3.90 -3.83 -8.35
CA TRP A 200 -4.32 -4.84 -9.32
C TRP A 200 -4.87 -4.16 -10.57
N LYS A 201 -4.30 -4.44 -11.72
CA LYS A 201 -4.83 -4.00 -13.01
C LYS A 201 -6.10 -4.77 -13.32
N ILE A 202 -7.20 -4.05 -13.60
CA ILE A 202 -8.45 -4.64 -14.09
C ILE A 202 -8.44 -4.67 -15.60
N LYS A 203 -8.16 -3.51 -16.22
CA LYS A 203 -8.17 -3.36 -17.66
C LYS A 203 -7.15 -2.32 -18.09
N VAL A 204 -6.32 -2.68 -19.04
CA VAL A 204 -5.42 -1.78 -19.75
C VAL A 204 -5.69 -1.96 -21.24
N LYS A 205 -5.85 -0.85 -21.95
CA LYS A 205 -6.01 -0.90 -23.39
C LYS A 205 -4.61 -0.94 -24.01
N ASP A 206 -4.23 -2.11 -24.48
CA ASP A 206 -3.04 -2.29 -25.31
C ASP A 206 -3.31 -1.82 -26.73
N ASN A 207 -2.28 -1.34 -27.40
CA ASN A 207 -2.32 -1.03 -28.82
C ASN A 207 -1.69 -2.18 -29.61
N PHE A 208 -2.03 -2.26 -30.91
CA PHE A 208 -1.56 -3.35 -31.78
C PHE A 208 -0.02 -3.52 -31.79
N GLN A 209 0.72 -2.41 -31.62
CA GLN A 209 2.18 -2.40 -31.72
C GLN A 209 2.89 -2.25 -30.37
N SER A 210 2.16 -1.94 -29.28
CA SER A 210 2.80 -1.64 -28.00
C SER A 210 1.84 -1.70 -26.81
N SER A 211 2.40 -2.08 -25.67
CA SER A 211 1.75 -1.97 -24.35
C SER A 211 2.37 -0.85 -23.53
N PRO A 212 1.60 -0.12 -22.72
CA PRO A 212 2.14 0.95 -21.90
C PRO A 212 3.02 0.40 -20.77
N TRP A 213 4.26 0.86 -20.71
CA TRP A 213 5.19 0.55 -19.62
C TRP A 213 4.85 1.32 -18.33
N PHE A 214 4.42 2.57 -18.47
CA PHE A 214 4.02 3.43 -17.37
C PHE A 214 2.57 3.85 -17.51
N ILE A 215 1.82 3.80 -16.42
CA ILE A 215 0.41 4.18 -16.34
C ILE A 215 0.29 5.31 -15.31
N PRO A 216 -0.20 6.51 -15.68
CA PRO A 216 -0.43 7.61 -14.75
C PRO A 216 -1.30 7.18 -13.57
N GLY A 217 -0.83 7.42 -12.34
CA GLY A 217 -1.47 7.00 -11.10
C GLY A 217 -1.18 5.57 -10.68
N PHE A 218 -0.94 4.65 -11.61
CA PHE A 218 -0.54 3.29 -11.29
C PHE A 218 0.99 3.16 -11.14
N GLY A 219 1.75 3.90 -11.97
CA GLY A 219 3.20 3.82 -12.04
C GLY A 219 3.69 2.79 -13.06
N ASN A 220 4.84 2.16 -12.80
CA ASN A 220 5.38 1.11 -13.65
C ASN A 220 4.39 -0.07 -13.74
N SER A 221 4.07 -0.48 -14.95
CA SER A 221 3.14 -1.56 -15.25
C SER A 221 3.56 -2.93 -14.68
N GLY A 222 4.85 -3.14 -14.42
CA GLY A 222 5.37 -4.36 -13.78
C GLY A 222 5.30 -4.38 -12.25
N SER A 223 5.03 -3.23 -11.60
CA SER A 223 5.06 -3.14 -10.13
C SER A 223 3.66 -3.07 -9.54
N SER A 224 3.34 -4.01 -8.66
CA SER A 224 2.07 -4.04 -7.93
C SER A 224 2.11 -3.35 -6.57
N VAL A 225 3.28 -3.05 -6.04
CA VAL A 225 3.45 -2.42 -4.72
C VAL A 225 3.87 -0.98 -4.88
N ALA A 226 3.32 -0.11 -4.04
CA ALA A 226 3.73 1.29 -3.93
C ALA A 226 3.72 1.76 -2.49
N PHE A 227 4.58 2.73 -2.21
CA PHE A 227 4.61 3.48 -0.95
C PHE A 227 4.14 4.91 -1.23
N THR A 228 3.44 5.49 -0.27
CA THR A 228 3.10 6.91 -0.31
C THR A 228 3.47 7.57 1.01
N TYR A 229 3.87 8.82 0.91
CA TYR A 229 4.13 9.68 2.03
C TYR A 229 3.38 10.99 1.80
N SER A 230 2.40 11.27 2.63
CA SER A 230 1.48 12.38 2.40
C SER A 230 1.40 13.28 3.62
N ILE A 231 1.18 14.56 3.36
CA ILE A 231 0.86 15.58 4.37
C ILE A 231 -0.61 15.94 4.21
N TYR A 232 -1.32 16.03 5.33
CA TYR A 232 -2.75 16.37 5.40
C TYR A 232 -2.94 17.57 6.33
N TYR A 233 -3.91 18.38 5.93
CA TYR A 233 -4.37 19.54 6.71
C TYR A 233 -5.88 19.60 6.76
#